data_0bed8bef649f663e38c38943a25eaecf
#
_entry.id   0bed8bef649f663e38c38943a25eaecf
#
_cell.length_a   1.000
_cell.length_b   1.000
_cell.length_c   1.000
_cell.angle_alpha   90.00
_cell.angle_beta   90.00
_cell.angle_gamma   90.00
#
_symmetry.space_group_name_H-M   'P 1'
#
loop_
_entity.id
_entity.type
_entity.pdbx_description
1 polymer ?
#
loop_
_entity_poly.entity_id
_entity_poly.type
_entity_poly.pdbx_seq_one_letter_code
_entity_poly.pdbx_strand_id
1 'polypeptide(L)'
;MSGEREFTVERADGAATMGASTDPELSAAGKERAERLATMLAEANVGAIFTTEFRRTKDTAAPLAARAKVSAEVVPAGQLAALVDKIKARASDTVFVVGHSNTVPQIIKALGGPDVTIGDNEYSNLFIWVPATGTLTRLRY
;
A
#
# COMPACT_ATOMS: atom_id res chain seq x y z
N MET A 1 -4.75 14.34 20.03
CA MET A 1 -4.80 14.82 18.94
C MET A 1 -5.49 14.10 18.01
N SER A 2 -6.00 14.40 17.48
CA SER A 2 -6.77 13.70 16.65
C SER A 2 -6.91 14.40 15.39
N GLY A 3 -7.43 13.85 14.43
CA GLY A 3 -7.60 14.41 13.14
C GLY A 3 -6.46 14.17 12.20
N GLU A 4 -5.32 13.74 12.70
CA GLU A 4 -4.25 13.36 11.82
C GLU A 4 -4.41 11.91 11.44
N ARG A 5 -4.21 11.61 10.18
CA ARG A 5 -4.15 10.24 9.72
C ARG A 5 -3.05 10.11 8.70
N GLU A 6 -2.40 8.96 8.71
CA GLU A 6 -1.37 8.64 7.76
C GLU A 6 -1.87 7.56 6.85
N PHE A 7 -1.67 7.77 5.55
CA PHE A 7 -1.95 6.75 4.56
C PHE A 7 -0.63 6.28 3.99
N THR A 8 -0.37 4.99 4.11
CA THR A 8 0.83 4.37 3.60
C THR A 8 0.44 3.59 2.36
N VAL A 9 1.08 3.88 1.24
CA VAL A 9 0.71 3.31 -0.04
C VAL A 9 1.94 2.69 -0.66
N GLU A 10 1.82 1.44 -1.08
CA GLU A 10 2.94 0.69 -1.61
C GLU A 10 2.61 0.06 -2.95
N ARG A 11 3.60 0.04 -3.85
CA ARG A 11 3.52 -0.66 -5.11
C ARG A 11 4.14 -2.04 -4.93
N ALA A 12 3.45 -3.08 -5.35
CA ALA A 12 3.93 -4.44 -5.22
C ALA A 12 4.05 -5.20 -6.54
N ASP A 13 3.45 -4.68 -7.61
CA ASP A 13 3.30 -5.44 -8.85
C ASP A 13 4.61 -5.84 -9.50
N GLY A 14 5.64 -5.02 -9.37
CA GLY A 14 6.93 -5.29 -9.98
C GLY A 14 7.77 -6.30 -9.23
N ALA A 15 7.36 -6.69 -8.03
CA ALA A 15 8.10 -7.67 -7.24
C ALA A 15 7.68 -9.09 -7.54
N ALA A 16 6.73 -9.30 -8.45
CA ALA A 16 6.19 -10.62 -8.75
C ALA A 16 7.14 -11.43 -9.61
N THR A 17 7.06 -12.74 -9.46
CA THR A 17 7.79 -13.68 -10.30
C THR A 17 7.12 -13.74 -11.67
N MET A 18 7.91 -13.70 -12.73
CA MET A 18 7.40 -13.83 -14.07
C MET A 18 7.23 -15.31 -14.39
N GLY A 19 6.11 -15.65 -14.97
CA GLY A 19 5.81 -17.03 -15.31
C GLY A 19 4.59 -17.14 -16.19
N ALA A 20 4.04 -18.33 -16.32
CA ALA A 20 2.87 -18.57 -17.15
C ALA A 20 1.59 -18.04 -16.51
N SER A 21 1.61 -17.76 -15.24
CA SER A 21 0.42 -17.28 -14.52
C SER A 21 0.23 -15.80 -14.74
N THR A 22 -1.03 -15.37 -14.91
CA THR A 22 -1.38 -13.95 -14.96
C THR A 22 -1.48 -13.34 -13.58
N ASP A 23 -1.41 -14.16 -12.52
CA ASP A 23 -1.47 -13.69 -11.14
C ASP A 23 -0.32 -14.34 -10.36
N PRO A 24 0.94 -13.98 -10.68
CA PRO A 24 2.08 -14.61 -10.01
C PRO A 24 2.20 -14.13 -8.57
N GLU A 25 2.75 -15.02 -7.73
CA GLU A 25 3.11 -14.63 -6.37
C GLU A 25 4.40 -13.82 -6.36
N LEU A 26 4.73 -13.25 -5.22
CA LEU A 26 5.97 -12.48 -5.07
C LEU A 26 7.20 -13.36 -5.28
N SER A 27 8.22 -12.77 -5.87
CA SER A 27 9.55 -13.38 -5.93
C SER A 27 10.15 -13.46 -4.53
N ALA A 28 11.27 -14.18 -4.39
CA ALA A 28 11.99 -14.23 -3.11
C ALA A 28 12.39 -12.83 -2.65
N ALA A 29 12.89 -11.99 -3.56
CA ALA A 29 13.27 -10.62 -3.23
C ALA A 29 12.04 -9.80 -2.79
N GLY A 30 10.89 -10.03 -3.43
CA GLY A 30 9.66 -9.35 -3.05
C GLY A 30 9.19 -9.76 -1.67
N LYS A 31 9.34 -11.03 -1.32
CA LYS A 31 8.99 -11.51 0.02
C LYS A 31 9.88 -10.90 1.09
N GLU A 32 11.17 -10.74 0.81
CA GLU A 32 12.08 -10.07 1.74
C GLU A 32 11.69 -8.60 1.93
N ARG A 33 11.31 -7.92 0.84
CA ARG A 33 10.84 -6.54 0.95
C ARG A 33 9.58 -6.43 1.79
N ALA A 34 8.66 -7.39 1.66
CA ALA A 34 7.44 -7.40 2.46
C ALA A 34 7.76 -7.56 3.94
N GLU A 35 8.75 -8.38 4.29
CA GLU A 35 9.17 -8.53 5.68
C GLU A 35 9.83 -7.26 6.21
N ARG A 36 10.67 -6.60 5.40
CA ARG A 36 11.26 -5.32 5.81
C ARG A 36 10.19 -4.27 6.05
N LEU A 37 9.19 -4.23 5.17
CA LEU A 37 8.09 -3.28 5.29
C LEU A 37 7.33 -3.51 6.59
N ALA A 38 7.06 -4.77 6.91
CA ALA A 38 6.39 -5.12 8.16
C ALA A 38 7.19 -4.67 9.38
N THR A 39 8.51 -4.82 9.32
CA THR A 39 9.38 -4.36 10.40
C THR A 39 9.37 -2.84 10.52
N MET A 40 9.44 -2.14 9.39
CA MET A 40 9.44 -0.67 9.39
C MET A 40 8.14 -0.10 9.95
N LEU A 41 7.02 -0.75 9.69
CA LEU A 41 5.71 -0.24 10.07
C LEU A 41 5.14 -0.91 11.33
N ALA A 42 5.95 -1.71 12.02
CA ALA A 42 5.47 -2.49 13.17
C ALA A 42 4.88 -1.62 14.27
N GLU A 43 5.39 -0.39 14.43
CA GLU A 43 4.95 0.51 15.48
C GLU A 43 4.10 1.68 14.96
N ALA A 44 3.66 1.58 13.72
CA ALA A 44 2.87 2.66 13.12
C ALA A 44 1.38 2.62 13.51
N ASN A 45 0.97 1.61 14.27
CA ASN A 45 -0.41 1.45 14.70
C ASN A 45 -1.37 1.38 13.51
N VAL A 46 -1.03 0.54 12.54
CA VAL A 46 -1.87 0.37 11.36
C VAL A 46 -3.21 -0.22 11.77
N GLY A 47 -4.29 0.46 11.45
CA GLY A 47 -5.64 0.06 11.81
C GLY A 47 -6.46 -0.49 10.67
N ALA A 48 -6.02 -0.34 9.43
CA ALA A 48 -6.70 -0.88 8.26
C ALA A 48 -5.68 -1.16 7.17
N ILE A 49 -5.92 -2.23 6.42
CA ILE A 49 -5.04 -2.64 5.31
C ILE A 49 -5.93 -2.98 4.12
N PHE A 50 -5.62 -2.40 2.97
CA PHE A 50 -6.32 -2.68 1.72
C PHE A 50 -5.34 -3.21 0.69
N THR A 51 -5.74 -4.25 -0.03
CA THR A 51 -4.97 -4.82 -1.13
C THR A 51 -5.87 -4.95 -2.34
N THR A 52 -5.27 -5.23 -3.50
CA THR A 52 -6.06 -5.61 -4.67
C THR A 52 -6.29 -7.12 -4.66
N GLU A 53 -7.00 -7.62 -5.68
CA GLU A 53 -7.28 -9.04 -5.79
C GLU A 53 -6.06 -9.89 -6.17
N PHE A 54 -4.95 -9.24 -6.58
CA PHE A 54 -3.77 -9.96 -7.04
C PHE A 54 -2.93 -10.49 -5.89
N ARG A 55 -2.38 -11.69 -6.09
CA ARG A 55 -1.59 -12.36 -5.05
C ARG A 55 -0.41 -11.53 -4.57
N ARG A 56 0.26 -10.84 -5.49
CA ARG A 56 1.45 -10.05 -5.15
C ARG A 56 1.13 -8.89 -4.18
N THR A 57 -0.06 -8.30 -4.25
CA THR A 57 -0.45 -7.28 -3.29
C THR A 57 -0.81 -7.89 -1.95
N LYS A 58 -1.54 -9.01 -1.96
CA LYS A 58 -1.90 -9.70 -0.73
C LYS A 58 -0.66 -10.21 0.00
N ASP A 59 0.29 -10.78 -0.75
CA ASP A 59 1.52 -11.31 -0.17
C ASP A 59 2.41 -10.20 0.40
N THR A 60 2.41 -9.03 -0.23
CA THR A 60 3.15 -7.88 0.30
C THR A 60 2.58 -7.41 1.63
N ALA A 61 1.27 -7.44 1.77
CA ALA A 61 0.61 -6.97 2.99
C ALA A 61 0.62 -8.02 4.11
N ALA A 62 0.75 -9.30 3.77
CA ALA A 62 0.55 -10.37 4.75
C ALA A 62 1.45 -10.29 5.99
N PRO A 63 2.77 -10.03 5.88
CA PRO A 63 3.59 -9.94 7.09
C PRO A 63 3.16 -8.81 8.02
N LEU A 64 2.82 -7.65 7.47
CA LEU A 64 2.36 -6.54 8.30
C LEU A 64 0.99 -6.82 8.90
N ALA A 65 0.09 -7.44 8.15
CA ALA A 65 -1.23 -7.81 8.64
C ALA A 65 -1.11 -8.72 9.86
N ALA A 66 -0.19 -9.69 9.81
CA ALA A 66 0.03 -10.60 10.93
C ALA A 66 0.56 -9.85 12.15
N ARG A 67 1.50 -8.94 11.96
CA ARG A 67 2.08 -8.19 13.08
C ARG A 67 1.09 -7.20 13.68
N ALA A 68 0.31 -6.54 12.86
CA ALA A 68 -0.66 -5.54 13.31
C ALA A 68 -1.95 -6.19 13.82
N LYS A 69 -2.13 -7.49 13.56
CA LYS A 69 -3.35 -8.22 13.90
C LYS A 69 -4.57 -7.59 13.25
N VAL A 70 -4.40 -7.19 12.00
CA VAL A 70 -5.43 -6.57 11.17
C VAL A 70 -5.62 -7.44 9.93
N SER A 71 -6.87 -7.76 9.59
CA SER A 71 -7.16 -8.49 8.37
C SER A 71 -7.13 -7.53 7.19
N ALA A 72 -6.42 -7.91 6.13
CA ALA A 72 -6.40 -7.12 4.92
C ALA A 72 -7.73 -7.27 4.18
N GLU A 73 -8.28 -6.16 3.71
CA GLU A 73 -9.48 -6.16 2.91
C GLU A 73 -9.11 -6.04 1.45
N VAL A 74 -9.69 -6.90 0.60
CA VAL A 74 -9.45 -6.88 -0.83
C VAL A 74 -10.43 -5.92 -1.50
N VAL A 75 -9.88 -4.95 -2.26
CA VAL A 75 -10.68 -4.07 -3.10
C VAL A 75 -10.12 -4.21 -4.51
N PRO A 76 -10.91 -4.68 -5.48
CA PRO A 76 -10.40 -4.92 -6.83
C PRO A 76 -9.72 -3.69 -7.42
N ALA A 77 -8.64 -3.91 -8.17
CA ALA A 77 -7.82 -2.83 -8.71
C ALA A 77 -8.62 -1.87 -9.60
N GLY A 78 -9.68 -2.36 -10.24
CA GLY A 78 -10.53 -1.52 -11.09
C GLY A 78 -11.55 -0.70 -10.32
N GLN A 79 -11.60 -0.78 -8.99
CA GLN A 79 -12.58 -0.08 -8.18
C GLN A 79 -11.91 1.01 -7.32
N LEU A 80 -11.22 1.90 -7.97
CA LEU A 80 -10.47 2.96 -7.30
C LEU A 80 -11.37 3.84 -6.42
N ALA A 81 -12.53 4.23 -6.93
CA ALA A 81 -13.44 5.09 -6.18
C ALA A 81 -13.90 4.43 -4.88
N ALA A 82 -14.20 3.12 -4.94
CA ALA A 82 -14.59 2.39 -3.75
C ALA A 82 -13.46 2.32 -2.73
N LEU A 83 -12.24 2.14 -3.20
CA LEU A 83 -11.06 2.11 -2.33
C LEU A 83 -10.87 3.46 -1.63
N VAL A 84 -10.94 4.55 -2.39
CA VAL A 84 -10.79 5.89 -1.83
C VAL A 84 -11.85 6.17 -0.77
N ASP A 85 -13.10 5.78 -1.03
CA ASP A 85 -14.17 5.96 -0.06
C ASP A 85 -13.91 5.17 1.23
N LYS A 86 -13.41 3.94 1.10
CA LYS A 86 -13.08 3.11 2.26
C LYS A 86 -11.93 3.70 3.07
N ILE A 87 -10.93 4.26 2.40
CA ILE A 87 -9.82 4.91 3.08
C ILE A 87 -10.33 6.13 3.84
N LYS A 88 -11.16 6.96 3.21
CA LYS A 88 -11.70 8.15 3.85
C LYS A 88 -12.59 7.82 5.04
N ALA A 89 -13.25 6.68 5.00
CA ALA A 89 -14.09 6.24 6.11
C ALA A 89 -13.26 5.86 7.35
N ARG A 90 -11.96 5.65 7.20
CA ARG A 90 -11.05 5.30 8.30
C ARG A 90 -10.29 6.54 8.75
N ALA A 91 -11.01 7.61 9.03
CA ALA A 91 -10.42 8.93 9.24
C ALA A 91 -9.43 9.02 10.40
N SER A 92 -9.58 8.16 11.41
CA SER A 92 -8.73 8.20 12.61
C SER A 92 -7.63 7.15 12.59
N ASP A 93 -7.54 6.34 11.52
CA ASP A 93 -6.60 5.24 11.46
C ASP A 93 -5.40 5.58 10.61
N THR A 94 -4.30 4.86 10.87
CA THR A 94 -3.23 4.74 9.90
C THR A 94 -3.62 3.61 8.96
N VAL A 95 -3.70 3.90 7.68
CA VAL A 95 -4.16 2.97 6.66
C VAL A 95 -3.01 2.57 5.76
N PHE A 96 -2.83 1.27 5.57
CA PHE A 96 -1.81 0.75 4.67
C PHE A 96 -2.49 0.20 3.42
N VAL A 97 -2.03 0.66 2.26
CA VAL A 97 -2.61 0.27 0.98
C VAL A 97 -1.51 -0.28 0.08
N VAL A 98 -1.73 -1.45 -0.48
CA VAL A 98 -0.83 -2.03 -1.46
C VAL A 98 -1.51 -2.01 -2.81
N GLY A 99 -0.94 -1.29 -3.75
CA GLY A 99 -1.48 -1.14 -5.09
C GLY A 99 -0.43 -1.40 -6.16
N HIS A 100 -0.62 -0.77 -7.31
CA HIS A 100 0.19 -0.99 -8.50
C HIS A 100 0.74 0.34 -9.00
N SER A 101 1.71 0.28 -9.94
CA SER A 101 2.37 1.48 -10.45
C SER A 101 1.41 2.48 -11.07
N ASN A 102 0.30 1.99 -11.63
CA ASN A 102 -0.70 2.87 -12.24
C ASN A 102 -1.78 3.32 -11.26
N THR A 103 -2.02 2.58 -10.17
CA THR A 103 -3.09 2.92 -9.23
C THR A 103 -2.61 3.76 -8.05
N VAL A 104 -1.39 3.52 -7.56
CA VAL A 104 -0.86 4.26 -6.41
C VAL A 104 -0.85 5.77 -6.65
N PRO A 105 -0.35 6.28 -7.79
CA PRO A 105 -0.41 7.72 -8.04
C PRO A 105 -1.84 8.26 -8.05
N GLN A 106 -2.79 7.49 -8.59
CA GLN A 106 -4.18 7.90 -8.63
C GLN A 106 -4.79 7.97 -7.23
N ILE A 107 -4.44 7.02 -6.36
CA ILE A 107 -4.92 7.00 -4.99
C ILE A 107 -4.42 8.24 -4.24
N ILE A 108 -3.13 8.54 -4.36
CA ILE A 108 -2.54 9.70 -3.70
C ILE A 108 -3.23 10.98 -4.16
N LYS A 109 -3.44 11.12 -5.46
CA LYS A 109 -4.11 12.31 -6.00
C LYS A 109 -5.55 12.41 -5.52
N ALA A 110 -6.27 11.31 -5.49
CA ALA A 110 -7.65 11.29 -5.03
C ALA A 110 -7.78 11.65 -3.54
N LEU A 111 -6.73 11.42 -2.77
CA LEU A 111 -6.68 11.79 -1.36
C LEU A 111 -6.19 13.22 -1.15
N GLY A 112 -5.97 13.97 -2.21
CA GLY A 112 -5.55 15.36 -2.12
C GLY A 112 -4.06 15.58 -2.21
N GLY A 113 -3.27 14.54 -2.50
CA GLY A 113 -1.84 14.64 -2.60
C GLY A 113 -1.36 15.12 -3.98
N PRO A 114 -0.05 15.31 -4.12
CA PRO A 114 0.53 15.78 -5.37
C PRO A 114 0.61 14.66 -6.41
N ASP A 115 0.93 15.03 -7.65
CA ASP A 115 1.20 14.06 -8.69
C ASP A 115 2.51 13.36 -8.40
N VAL A 116 2.52 12.03 -8.53
CA VAL A 116 3.73 11.23 -8.37
C VAL A 116 3.84 10.29 -9.57
N THR A 117 5.07 9.83 -9.83
CA THR A 117 5.34 8.88 -10.90
C THR A 117 6.14 7.72 -10.33
N ILE A 118 5.77 6.51 -10.71
CA ILE A 118 6.49 5.31 -10.32
C ILE A 118 6.98 4.64 -11.60
N GLY A 119 8.31 4.48 -11.72
CA GLY A 119 8.91 3.85 -12.88
C GLY A 119 8.65 2.34 -12.89
N ASP A 120 8.74 1.75 -14.09
CA ASP A 120 8.44 0.32 -14.25
C ASP A 120 9.41 -0.58 -13.49
N ASN A 121 10.60 -0.09 -13.19
CA ASN A 121 11.62 -0.86 -12.47
C ASN A 121 11.75 -0.46 -11.01
N GLU A 122 10.77 0.27 -10.48
CA GLU A 122 10.78 0.71 -9.09
C GLU A 122 9.83 -0.16 -8.27
N TYR A 123 10.39 -0.96 -7.37
CA TYR A 123 9.61 -1.93 -6.59
C TYR A 123 9.63 -1.67 -5.10
N SER A 124 10.33 -0.63 -4.65
CA SER A 124 10.55 -0.40 -3.23
C SER A 124 10.13 0.99 -2.77
N ASN A 125 9.12 1.55 -3.41
CA ASN A 125 8.60 2.86 -3.01
C ASN A 125 7.58 2.70 -1.90
N LEU A 126 7.75 3.48 -0.85
CA LEU A 126 6.78 3.62 0.21
C LEU A 126 6.40 5.09 0.30
N PHE A 127 5.12 5.39 0.09
CA PHE A 127 4.61 6.75 0.18
C PHE A 127 3.85 6.90 1.49
N ILE A 128 4.16 7.96 2.23
CA ILE A 128 3.42 8.30 3.44
C ILE A 128 2.72 9.62 3.19
N TRP A 129 1.40 9.59 3.20
CA TRP A 129 0.58 10.78 2.97
C TRP A 129 -0.13 11.16 4.27
N VAL A 130 0.09 12.39 4.70
CA VAL A 130 -0.54 12.93 5.91
C VAL A 130 -1.48 14.07 5.49
N PRO A 131 -2.78 13.79 5.39
CA PRO A 131 -3.73 14.79 4.88
C PRO A 131 -3.79 16.05 5.75
N ALA A 132 -3.65 15.91 7.05
CA ALA A 132 -3.76 17.04 7.97
C ALA A 132 -2.73 18.12 7.70
N THR A 133 -1.51 17.72 7.26
CA THR A 133 -0.44 18.67 7.00
C THR A 133 -0.17 18.85 5.51
N GLY A 134 -0.78 18.03 4.65
CA GLY A 134 -0.53 18.05 3.22
C GLY A 134 0.86 17.57 2.86
N THR A 135 1.46 16.69 3.69
CA THR A 135 2.83 16.25 3.52
C THR A 135 2.86 14.86 2.88
N LEU A 136 3.63 14.73 1.81
CA LEU A 136 3.92 13.43 1.19
C LEU A 136 5.40 13.12 1.34
N THR A 137 5.69 11.96 1.91
CA THR A 137 7.06 11.48 2.06
C THR A 137 7.23 10.23 1.21
N ARG A 138 8.33 10.17 0.46
CA ARG A 138 8.65 9.02 -0.37
C ARG A 138 9.90 8.36 0.17
N LEU A 139 9.79 7.09 0.53
CA LEU A 139 10.90 6.31 1.07
C LEU A 139 11.17 5.11 0.17
N ARG A 140 12.35 4.54 0.33
CA ARG A 140 12.72 3.28 -0.32
C ARG A 140 13.06 2.26 0.75
N TYR A 141 12.74 0.99 0.47
CA TYR A 141 12.97 -0.10 1.43
C TYR A 141 13.46 -1.38 0.79
#